data_32f3b294895a4a1bd4b6052e1446fd5e
#
_entry.id   32f3b294895a4a1bd4b6052e1446fd5e
#
_cell.length_a   1.000
_cell.length_b   1.000
_cell.length_c   1.000
_cell.angle_alpha   90.00
_cell.angle_beta   90.00
_cell.angle_gamma   90.00
#
_symmetry.space_group_name_H-M   'P 1'
#
loop_
_entity.id
_entity.type
_entity.pdbx_description
1 polymer ?
#
loop_
_entity_poly.entity_id
_entity_poly.type
_entity_poly.pdbx_seq_one_letter_code
_entity_poly.pdbx_strand_id
1 'polypeptide(L)'
;MGIMSGKTCVVTGGAGSIGLASAALLLSEGARVMLVGRTADNLARAAASLDAGDDVLGTVTADVSQTADVRRYLDETVARWGKIDVLFSHAGISGVIKPVTEYPEEVFDTVMAINVRGSFLACKYGLPQMNDGGSIIITSSIMGTRADPGVCAYATSKHALIGLARVVAKEAAGRNIRVNVFAPGPTDNSFQSTIEERLTDIVGEDGTEFLNRIIPLGRHARPQEVARMVLFLASDQSSFTTGSVFMADGGMNI
;
A
#
# COMPACT_ATOMS: atom_id res chain seq x y z
N MET A 1 -7.88 12.71 22.50
CA MET A 1 -6.68 12.17 21.85
C MET A 1 -7.14 11.27 20.72
N GLY A 2 -6.50 11.37 19.54
CA GLY A 2 -6.80 10.48 18.41
C GLY A 2 -6.34 9.05 18.69
N ILE A 3 -6.92 8.08 17.97
CA ILE A 3 -6.64 6.64 18.17
C ILE A 3 -5.22 6.21 17.77
N MET A 4 -4.47 7.08 17.08
CA MET A 4 -3.07 6.88 16.70
C MET A 4 -2.09 7.77 17.46
N SER A 5 -2.54 8.38 18.57
CA SER A 5 -1.75 9.35 19.33
C SER A 5 -0.39 8.79 19.74
N GLY A 6 0.70 9.48 19.31
CA GLY A 6 2.08 9.11 19.60
C GLY A 6 2.65 7.92 18.82
N LYS A 7 1.84 7.29 17.95
CA LYS A 7 2.28 6.17 17.10
C LYS A 7 3.18 6.64 15.96
N THR A 8 4.24 5.90 15.66
CA THR A 8 5.16 6.14 14.55
C THR A 8 4.79 5.25 13.36
N CYS A 9 4.43 5.86 12.23
CA CYS A 9 3.95 5.19 11.03
C CYS A 9 4.90 5.43 9.85
N VAL A 10 5.23 4.38 9.11
CA VAL A 10 5.93 4.46 7.81
C VAL A 10 4.93 4.14 6.71
N VAL A 11 4.86 5.00 5.68
CA VAL A 11 3.96 4.83 4.53
C VAL A 11 4.79 4.84 3.24
N THR A 12 5.03 3.67 2.64
CA THR A 12 5.66 3.59 1.32
C THR A 12 4.64 3.87 0.22
N GLY A 13 5.08 4.55 -0.86
CA GLY A 13 4.12 5.08 -1.83
C GLY A 13 3.32 6.27 -1.28
N GLY A 14 3.87 6.98 -0.28
CA GLY A 14 3.19 8.04 0.48
C GLY A 14 2.78 9.26 -0.32
N ALA A 15 3.37 9.50 -1.51
CA ALA A 15 2.95 10.57 -2.42
C ALA A 15 1.82 10.15 -3.38
N GLY A 16 1.45 8.87 -3.44
CA GLY A 16 0.28 8.39 -4.18
C GLY A 16 -1.02 8.69 -3.43
N SER A 17 -2.15 8.76 -4.15
CA SER A 17 -3.43 9.21 -3.58
C SER A 17 -3.91 8.42 -2.36
N ILE A 18 -3.83 7.08 -2.40
CA ILE A 18 -4.21 6.24 -1.24
C ILE A 18 -3.20 6.41 -0.10
N GLY A 19 -1.89 6.43 -0.42
CA GLY A 19 -0.84 6.66 0.57
C GLY A 19 -0.97 8.01 1.26
N LEU A 20 -1.22 9.06 0.47
CA LEU A 20 -1.42 10.44 0.97
C LEU A 20 -2.69 10.57 1.81
N ALA A 21 -3.83 10.01 1.34
CA ALA A 21 -5.08 10.01 2.11
C ALA A 21 -4.94 9.23 3.44
N SER A 22 -4.19 8.12 3.42
CA SER A 22 -3.89 7.35 4.63
C SER A 22 -3.00 8.14 5.59
N ALA A 23 -1.97 8.81 5.08
CA ALA A 23 -1.10 9.66 5.87
C ALA A 23 -1.86 10.82 6.53
N ALA A 24 -2.71 11.51 5.75
CA ALA A 24 -3.58 12.58 6.27
C ALA A 24 -4.45 12.10 7.43
N LEU A 25 -5.08 10.93 7.28
CA LEU A 25 -5.94 10.37 8.31
C LEU A 25 -5.14 9.91 9.54
N LEU A 26 -3.97 9.29 9.37
CA LEU A 26 -3.09 8.90 10.47
C LEU A 26 -2.59 10.12 11.26
N LEU A 27 -2.18 11.20 10.57
CA LEU A 27 -1.78 12.47 11.19
C LEU A 27 -2.93 13.09 11.98
N SER A 28 -4.14 13.15 11.41
CA SER A 28 -5.32 13.70 12.09
C SER A 28 -5.71 12.93 13.36
N GLU A 29 -5.32 11.65 13.44
CA GLU A 29 -5.50 10.79 14.62
C GLU A 29 -4.29 10.82 15.57
N GLY A 30 -3.33 11.73 15.35
CA GLY A 30 -2.22 12.00 16.25
C GLY A 30 -0.96 11.14 16.03
N ALA A 31 -0.83 10.48 14.88
CA ALA A 31 0.37 9.75 14.53
C ALA A 31 1.50 10.68 14.07
N ARG A 32 2.74 10.18 14.13
CA ARG A 32 3.89 10.68 13.40
C ARG A 32 4.05 9.84 12.13
N VAL A 33 4.23 10.47 10.97
CA VAL A 33 4.20 9.77 9.69
C VAL A 33 5.47 10.05 8.88
N MET A 34 6.16 8.99 8.46
CA MET A 34 7.23 9.04 7.48
C MET A 34 6.68 8.65 6.11
N LEU A 35 6.64 9.61 5.18
CA LEU A 35 6.31 9.36 3.78
C LEU A 35 7.54 8.87 3.02
N VAL A 36 7.41 7.74 2.37
CA VAL A 36 8.47 7.17 1.54
C VAL A 36 8.00 7.10 0.08
N GLY A 37 8.81 7.60 -0.84
CA GLY A 37 8.49 7.60 -2.26
C GLY A 37 9.73 7.78 -3.13
N ARG A 38 9.62 7.51 -4.41
CA ARG A 38 10.74 7.49 -5.34
C ARG A 38 11.18 8.89 -5.83
N THR A 39 10.25 9.85 -5.86
CA THR A 39 10.48 11.17 -6.46
C THR A 39 10.41 12.24 -5.37
N ALA A 40 11.51 12.98 -5.18
CA ALA A 40 11.61 14.03 -4.15
C ALA A 40 10.54 15.12 -4.32
N ASP A 41 10.33 15.59 -5.54
CA ASP A 41 9.33 16.65 -5.85
C ASP A 41 7.89 16.21 -5.51
N ASN A 42 7.56 14.92 -5.78
CA ASN A 42 6.24 14.38 -5.44
C ASN A 42 6.05 14.29 -3.92
N LEU A 43 7.09 13.88 -3.20
CA LEU A 43 7.08 13.84 -1.73
C LEU A 43 6.95 15.25 -1.13
N ALA A 44 7.69 16.21 -1.67
CA ALA A 44 7.62 17.60 -1.21
C ALA A 44 6.21 18.19 -1.39
N ARG A 45 5.59 17.97 -2.57
CA ARG A 45 4.20 18.39 -2.82
C ARG A 45 3.20 17.67 -1.90
N ALA A 46 3.38 16.37 -1.70
CA ALA A 46 2.54 15.59 -0.80
C ALA A 46 2.65 16.10 0.65
N ALA A 47 3.86 16.32 1.15
CA ALA A 47 4.08 16.85 2.49
C ALA A 47 3.46 18.24 2.66
N ALA A 48 3.67 19.14 1.70
CA ALA A 48 3.07 20.48 1.73
C ALA A 48 1.53 20.46 1.75
N SER A 49 0.90 19.46 1.10
CA SER A 49 -0.57 19.33 1.09
C SER A 49 -1.16 18.81 2.41
N LEU A 50 -0.33 18.23 3.28
CA LEU A 50 -0.77 17.69 4.58
C LEU A 50 -0.80 18.74 5.70
N ASP A 51 -0.18 19.89 5.48
CA ASP A 51 -0.13 21.02 6.43
C ASP A 51 0.21 20.59 7.87
N ALA A 52 1.22 19.71 8.00
CA ALA A 52 1.67 19.15 9.27
C ALA A 52 3.09 19.60 9.59
N GLY A 53 3.36 19.81 10.89
CA GLY A 53 4.68 20.24 11.36
C GLY A 53 5.76 19.17 11.18
N ASP A 54 7.00 19.62 11.10
CA ASP A 54 8.15 18.72 10.94
C ASP A 54 8.34 17.74 12.12
N ASP A 55 7.77 18.04 13.28
CA ASP A 55 7.80 17.15 14.45
C ASP A 55 6.99 15.87 14.25
N VAL A 56 5.97 15.89 13.39
CA VAL A 56 5.07 14.75 13.14
C VAL A 56 5.10 14.23 11.70
N LEU A 57 5.64 14.99 10.75
CA LEU A 57 5.74 14.58 9.34
C LEU A 57 7.19 14.56 8.87
N GLY A 58 7.59 13.48 8.20
CA GLY A 58 8.89 13.33 7.55
C GLY A 58 8.75 12.76 6.14
N THR A 59 9.78 12.97 5.32
CA THR A 59 9.85 12.42 3.96
C THR A 59 11.20 11.79 3.70
N VAL A 60 11.22 10.63 3.04
CA VAL A 60 12.46 9.98 2.57
C VAL A 60 12.30 9.53 1.12
N THR A 61 13.19 10.01 0.25
CA THR A 61 13.24 9.54 -1.14
C THR A 61 13.91 8.16 -1.18
N ALA A 62 13.20 7.13 -1.65
CA ALA A 62 13.69 5.77 -1.68
C ALA A 62 13.06 4.94 -2.80
N ASP A 63 13.85 4.05 -3.40
CA ASP A 63 13.37 2.95 -4.22
C ASP A 63 13.18 1.71 -3.33
N VAL A 64 11.94 1.30 -3.13
CA VAL A 64 11.59 0.17 -2.26
C VAL A 64 12.17 -1.17 -2.75
N SER A 65 12.57 -1.27 -4.01
CA SER A 65 13.23 -2.46 -4.56
C SER A 65 14.70 -2.59 -4.13
N GLN A 66 15.31 -1.49 -3.59
CA GLN A 66 16.71 -1.43 -3.22
C GLN A 66 16.90 -1.63 -1.71
N THR A 67 17.69 -2.62 -1.34
CA THR A 67 17.96 -2.96 0.08
C THR A 67 18.54 -1.78 0.86
N ALA A 68 19.47 -1.02 0.27
CA ALA A 68 20.09 0.12 0.95
C ALA A 68 19.07 1.21 1.27
N ASP A 69 18.16 1.51 0.33
CA ASP A 69 17.12 2.51 0.49
C ASP A 69 16.10 2.10 1.55
N VAL A 70 15.70 0.79 1.55
CA VAL A 70 14.77 0.27 2.55
C VAL A 70 15.35 0.39 3.96
N ARG A 71 16.61 0.01 4.15
CA ARG A 71 17.27 0.18 5.45
C ARG A 71 17.36 1.64 5.84
N ARG A 72 17.74 2.51 4.92
CA ARG A 72 17.89 3.95 5.18
C ARG A 72 16.59 4.60 5.64
N TYR A 73 15.44 4.42 4.95
CA TYR A 73 14.21 5.06 5.40
C TYR A 73 13.71 4.52 6.75
N LEU A 74 13.95 3.24 7.05
CA LEU A 74 13.63 2.67 8.36
C LEU A 74 14.52 3.25 9.46
N ASP A 75 15.83 3.30 9.23
CA ASP A 75 16.82 3.83 10.18
C ASP A 75 16.57 5.33 10.44
N GLU A 76 16.28 6.13 9.41
CA GLU A 76 15.94 7.55 9.55
C GLU A 76 14.63 7.74 10.36
N THR A 77 13.63 6.88 10.15
CA THR A 77 12.38 6.92 10.94
C THR A 77 12.65 6.65 12.42
N VAL A 78 13.43 5.60 12.71
CA VAL A 78 13.76 5.21 14.09
C VAL A 78 14.64 6.26 14.76
N ALA A 79 15.61 6.83 14.05
CA ALA A 79 16.46 7.90 14.58
C ALA A 79 15.64 9.15 14.96
N ARG A 80 14.57 9.43 14.22
CA ARG A 80 13.73 10.62 14.43
C ARG A 80 12.70 10.45 15.54
N TRP A 81 12.02 9.30 15.61
CA TRP A 81 10.85 9.12 16.48
C TRP A 81 10.87 7.85 17.33
N GLY A 82 11.93 7.08 17.28
CA GLY A 82 12.00 5.77 17.95
C GLY A 82 11.38 4.66 17.12
N LYS A 83 11.12 3.52 17.75
CA LYS A 83 10.60 2.33 17.08
C LYS A 83 9.28 2.58 16.35
N ILE A 84 9.07 1.80 15.29
CA ILE A 84 7.92 1.89 14.40
C ILE A 84 6.73 1.13 14.99
N ASP A 85 5.55 1.73 14.99
CA ASP A 85 4.30 1.09 15.39
C ASP A 85 3.53 0.56 14.17
N VAL A 86 3.58 1.26 13.03
CA VAL A 86 2.86 0.88 11.82
C VAL A 86 3.78 0.93 10.61
N LEU A 87 3.81 -0.16 9.85
CA LEU A 87 4.49 -0.24 8.56
C LEU A 87 3.44 -0.49 7.46
N PHE A 88 3.10 0.57 6.70
CA PHE A 88 2.21 0.47 5.56
C PHE A 88 3.01 0.31 4.27
N SER A 89 3.19 -0.94 3.83
CA SER A 89 3.84 -1.30 2.57
C SER A 89 2.84 -1.17 1.42
N HIS A 90 2.83 0.02 0.78
CA HIS A 90 1.84 0.39 -0.22
C HIS A 90 2.44 0.68 -1.61
N ALA A 91 3.72 1.00 -1.70
CA ALA A 91 4.37 1.27 -2.99
C ALA A 91 4.18 0.10 -3.98
N GLY A 92 3.79 0.42 -5.22
CA GLY A 92 3.58 -0.58 -6.25
C GLY A 92 3.31 0.02 -7.62
N ILE A 93 3.41 -0.81 -8.66
CA ILE A 93 3.13 -0.48 -10.06
C ILE A 93 2.26 -1.57 -10.70
N SER A 94 1.52 -1.21 -11.76
CA SER A 94 0.64 -2.14 -12.49
C SER A 94 1.35 -2.92 -13.61
N GLY A 95 2.45 -2.42 -14.14
CA GLY A 95 3.03 -2.93 -15.38
C GLY A 95 2.20 -2.56 -16.61
N VAL A 96 2.17 -3.44 -17.62
CA VAL A 96 1.40 -3.28 -18.86
C VAL A 96 0.24 -4.26 -18.91
N ILE A 97 -0.70 -4.05 -19.83
CA ILE A 97 -1.79 -5.01 -20.13
C ILE A 97 -1.45 -5.66 -21.47
N LYS A 98 -1.03 -6.92 -21.41
CA LYS A 98 -0.70 -7.73 -22.61
C LYS A 98 -0.91 -9.23 -22.33
N PRO A 99 -1.26 -10.04 -23.35
CA PRO A 99 -1.28 -11.49 -23.22
C PRO A 99 0.07 -12.02 -22.68
N VAL A 100 0.04 -13.12 -21.94
CA VAL A 100 1.25 -13.68 -21.31
C VAL A 100 2.34 -14.02 -22.34
N THR A 101 1.96 -14.41 -23.56
CA THR A 101 2.90 -14.72 -24.66
C THR A 101 3.62 -13.50 -25.24
N GLU A 102 3.11 -12.29 -24.95
CA GLU A 102 3.64 -11.02 -25.44
C GLU A 102 4.08 -10.10 -24.30
N TYR A 103 4.01 -10.60 -23.05
CA TYR A 103 4.32 -9.78 -21.89
C TYR A 103 5.84 -9.57 -21.80
N PRO A 104 6.34 -8.30 -21.74
CA PRO A 104 7.78 -8.05 -21.68
C PRO A 104 8.38 -8.55 -20.37
N GLU A 105 9.46 -9.35 -20.45
CA GLU A 105 10.10 -9.95 -19.27
C GLU A 105 10.64 -8.88 -18.31
N GLU A 106 11.22 -7.80 -18.84
CA GLU A 106 11.75 -6.70 -18.03
C GLU A 106 10.67 -5.93 -17.25
N VAL A 107 9.44 -5.88 -17.80
CA VAL A 107 8.29 -5.30 -17.09
C VAL A 107 7.83 -6.24 -15.99
N PHE A 108 7.79 -7.54 -16.26
CA PHE A 108 7.47 -8.56 -15.26
C PHE A 108 8.44 -8.47 -14.08
N ASP A 109 9.74 -8.48 -14.36
CA ASP A 109 10.79 -8.40 -13.34
C ASP A 109 10.70 -7.09 -12.51
N THR A 110 10.44 -5.97 -13.19
CA THR A 110 10.27 -4.68 -12.52
C THR A 110 9.07 -4.68 -11.58
N VAL A 111 7.92 -5.24 -12.00
CA VAL A 111 6.73 -5.37 -11.16
C VAL A 111 7.02 -6.24 -9.93
N MET A 112 7.67 -7.38 -10.13
CA MET A 112 8.04 -8.28 -9.02
C MET A 112 9.04 -7.63 -8.07
N ALA A 113 10.04 -6.91 -8.59
CA ALA A 113 11.03 -6.20 -7.77
C ALA A 113 10.38 -5.13 -6.89
N ILE A 114 9.49 -4.31 -7.45
CA ILE A 114 8.86 -3.22 -6.69
C ILE A 114 7.77 -3.77 -5.76
N ASN A 115 6.81 -4.54 -6.29
CA ASN A 115 5.64 -4.94 -5.53
C ASN A 115 5.97 -6.01 -4.47
N VAL A 116 6.68 -7.06 -4.88
CA VAL A 116 6.90 -8.25 -4.02
C VAL A 116 8.17 -8.08 -3.20
N ARG A 117 9.33 -7.88 -3.89
CA ARG A 117 10.61 -7.74 -3.20
C ARG A 117 10.62 -6.52 -2.29
N GLY A 118 10.01 -5.39 -2.71
CA GLY A 118 9.90 -4.20 -1.88
C GLY A 118 9.16 -4.46 -0.56
N SER A 119 8.01 -5.13 -0.61
CA SER A 119 7.25 -5.52 0.59
C SER A 119 8.01 -6.54 1.45
N PHE A 120 8.68 -7.50 0.83
CA PHE A 120 9.56 -8.44 1.55
C PHE A 120 10.68 -7.73 2.30
N LEU A 121 11.39 -6.79 1.64
CA LEU A 121 12.46 -6.02 2.26
C LEU A 121 11.95 -5.15 3.42
N ALA A 122 10.77 -4.52 3.23
CA ALA A 122 10.11 -3.74 4.27
C ALA A 122 9.80 -4.59 5.51
N CYS A 123 9.25 -5.80 5.33
CA CYS A 123 9.03 -6.75 6.43
C CYS A 123 10.36 -7.21 7.06
N LYS A 124 11.32 -7.63 6.24
CA LYS A 124 12.61 -8.19 6.70
C LYS A 124 13.39 -7.21 7.58
N TYR A 125 13.48 -5.96 7.17
CA TYR A 125 14.27 -4.95 7.88
C TYR A 125 13.43 -4.09 8.83
N GLY A 126 12.12 -3.98 8.60
CA GLY A 126 11.22 -3.22 9.46
C GLY A 126 10.79 -3.98 10.70
N LEU A 127 10.46 -5.28 10.60
CA LEU A 127 9.99 -6.07 11.74
C LEU A 127 10.93 -6.00 12.97
N PRO A 128 12.25 -6.08 12.86
CA PRO A 128 13.17 -5.90 14.00
C PRO A 128 13.11 -4.51 14.64
N GLN A 129 12.72 -3.48 13.89
CA GLN A 129 12.68 -2.07 14.32
C GLN A 129 11.28 -1.66 14.84
N MET A 130 10.30 -2.56 14.82
CA MET A 130 8.96 -2.29 15.32
C MET A 130 8.84 -2.45 16.84
N ASN A 131 7.88 -1.74 17.41
CA ASN A 131 7.37 -2.00 18.75
C ASN A 131 6.56 -3.31 18.78
N ASP A 132 6.55 -3.99 19.92
CA ASP A 132 5.60 -5.07 20.16
C ASP A 132 4.18 -4.50 20.17
N GLY A 133 3.22 -5.26 19.68
CA GLY A 133 1.84 -4.79 19.47
C GLY A 133 1.64 -3.93 18.21
N GLY A 134 2.66 -3.81 17.36
CA GLY A 134 2.59 -3.03 16.12
C GLY A 134 1.71 -3.66 15.03
N SER A 135 1.62 -2.97 13.88
CA SER A 135 0.83 -3.41 12.74
C SER A 135 1.60 -3.26 11.42
N ILE A 136 1.67 -4.34 10.62
CA ILE A 136 2.15 -4.31 9.24
C ILE A 136 0.93 -4.44 8.33
N ILE A 137 0.81 -3.53 7.36
CA ILE A 137 -0.26 -3.53 6.37
C ILE A 137 0.40 -3.67 5.00
N ILE A 138 0.08 -4.73 4.27
CA ILE A 138 0.63 -4.99 2.94
C ILE A 138 -0.47 -4.78 1.91
N THR A 139 -0.23 -3.89 0.93
CA THR A 139 -1.21 -3.60 -0.11
C THR A 139 -1.17 -4.66 -1.21
N SER A 140 -2.20 -5.50 -1.25
CA SER A 140 -2.53 -6.34 -2.41
C SER A 140 -3.48 -5.59 -3.36
N SER A 141 -4.51 -6.23 -3.83
CA SER A 141 -5.57 -5.74 -4.72
C SER A 141 -6.68 -6.80 -4.76
N ILE A 142 -7.83 -6.49 -5.34
CA ILE A 142 -8.76 -7.52 -5.81
C ILE A 142 -8.04 -8.52 -6.74
N MET A 143 -7.04 -8.06 -7.52
CA MET A 143 -6.19 -8.92 -8.36
C MET A 143 -5.23 -9.83 -7.55
N GLY A 144 -5.28 -9.82 -6.25
CA GLY A 144 -4.60 -10.80 -5.38
C GLY A 144 -5.44 -12.03 -5.06
N THR A 145 -6.74 -12.01 -5.36
CA THR A 145 -7.69 -13.10 -5.12
C THR A 145 -8.42 -13.54 -6.39
N ARG A 146 -8.36 -12.72 -7.44
CA ARG A 146 -8.85 -13.01 -8.79
C ARG A 146 -7.81 -12.59 -9.81
N ALA A 147 -8.02 -12.91 -11.08
CA ALA A 147 -7.17 -12.48 -12.18
C ALA A 147 -8.01 -12.17 -13.41
N ASP A 148 -7.53 -11.22 -14.20
CA ASP A 148 -8.09 -10.90 -15.51
C ASP A 148 -7.02 -11.08 -16.61
N PRO A 149 -7.40 -11.35 -17.86
CA PRO A 149 -6.44 -11.46 -18.96
C PRO A 149 -5.58 -10.20 -19.09
N GLY A 150 -4.30 -10.39 -19.45
CA GLY A 150 -3.37 -9.31 -19.74
C GLY A 150 -2.61 -8.74 -18.55
N VAL A 151 -2.98 -9.02 -17.31
CA VAL A 151 -2.35 -8.43 -16.10
C VAL A 151 -1.45 -9.42 -15.35
N CYS A 152 -0.76 -10.32 -16.06
CA CYS A 152 -0.06 -11.46 -15.45
C CYS A 152 0.95 -11.05 -14.37
N ALA A 153 1.82 -10.06 -14.59
CA ALA A 153 2.80 -9.62 -13.59
C ALA A 153 2.11 -9.00 -12.37
N TYR A 154 1.12 -8.13 -12.60
CA TYR A 154 0.39 -7.48 -11.51
C TYR A 154 -0.36 -8.49 -10.64
N ALA A 155 -1.19 -9.34 -11.26
CA ALA A 155 -1.95 -10.37 -10.53
C ALA A 155 -1.00 -11.32 -9.77
N THR A 156 0.05 -11.82 -10.43
CA THR A 156 1.07 -12.65 -9.77
C THR A 156 1.67 -11.95 -8.55
N SER A 157 2.07 -10.68 -8.69
CA SER A 157 2.64 -9.92 -7.59
C SER A 157 1.66 -9.77 -6.42
N LYS A 158 0.38 -9.49 -6.71
CA LYS A 158 -0.64 -9.25 -5.68
C LYS A 158 -1.07 -10.54 -4.96
N HIS A 159 -1.07 -11.69 -5.65
CA HIS A 159 -1.22 -13.01 -5.01
C HIS A 159 -0.03 -13.35 -4.11
N ALA A 160 1.20 -13.10 -4.56
CA ALA A 160 2.41 -13.35 -3.79
C ALA A 160 2.42 -12.60 -2.44
N LEU A 161 1.90 -11.37 -2.41
CA LEU A 161 1.81 -10.55 -1.21
C LEU A 161 0.89 -11.15 -0.13
N ILE A 162 -0.17 -11.86 -0.52
CA ILE A 162 -1.04 -12.58 0.43
C ILE A 162 -0.26 -13.72 1.10
N GLY A 163 0.54 -14.47 0.32
CA GLY A 163 1.42 -15.49 0.86
C GLY A 163 2.46 -14.93 1.83
N LEU A 164 3.14 -13.84 1.43
CA LEU A 164 4.11 -13.14 2.28
C LEU A 164 3.47 -12.69 3.60
N ALA A 165 2.32 -12.02 3.55
CA ALA A 165 1.63 -11.52 4.74
C ALA A 165 1.29 -12.64 5.73
N ARG A 166 0.82 -13.80 5.24
CA ARG A 166 0.47 -14.95 6.08
C ARG A 166 1.67 -15.57 6.79
N VAL A 167 2.83 -15.63 6.12
CA VAL A 167 4.08 -16.13 6.72
C VAL A 167 4.53 -15.15 7.80
N VAL A 168 4.66 -13.86 7.46
CA VAL A 168 5.13 -12.84 8.41
C VAL A 168 4.17 -12.69 9.60
N ALA A 169 2.85 -12.85 9.39
CA ALA A 169 1.87 -12.84 10.49
C ALA A 169 2.13 -13.93 11.54
N LYS A 170 2.48 -15.13 11.11
CA LYS A 170 2.80 -16.24 12.02
C LYS A 170 4.12 -16.00 12.75
N GLU A 171 5.13 -15.47 12.06
CA GLU A 171 6.44 -15.20 12.63
C GLU A 171 6.41 -14.04 13.64
N ALA A 172 5.56 -13.03 13.39
CA ALA A 172 5.44 -11.82 14.21
C ALA A 172 4.50 -11.96 15.40
N ALA A 173 3.68 -13.02 15.45
CA ALA A 173 2.63 -13.22 16.45
C ALA A 173 3.17 -13.26 17.90
N GLY A 174 4.35 -13.85 18.11
CA GLY A 174 5.00 -13.89 19.43
C GLY A 174 5.35 -12.51 20.02
N ARG A 175 5.42 -11.47 19.17
CA ARG A 175 5.58 -10.07 19.56
C ARG A 175 4.26 -9.27 19.52
N ASN A 176 3.13 -9.96 19.36
CA ASN A 176 1.82 -9.36 19.20
C ASN A 176 1.76 -8.34 18.02
N ILE A 177 2.63 -8.48 17.02
CA ILE A 177 2.60 -7.67 15.81
C ILE A 177 1.64 -8.31 14.81
N ARG A 178 0.64 -7.55 14.39
CA ARG A 178 -0.37 -7.99 13.42
C ARG A 178 0.12 -7.71 12.00
N VAL A 179 -0.14 -8.62 11.08
CA VAL A 179 0.21 -8.44 9.67
C VAL A 179 -1.01 -8.79 8.83
N ASN A 180 -1.57 -7.79 8.16
CA ASN A 180 -2.77 -7.97 7.36
C ASN A 180 -2.59 -7.43 5.93
N VAL A 181 -3.40 -7.94 5.04
CA VAL A 181 -3.46 -7.52 3.65
C VAL A 181 -4.61 -6.53 3.47
N PHE A 182 -4.29 -5.36 2.91
CA PHE A 182 -5.23 -4.39 2.39
C PHE A 182 -5.39 -4.63 0.88
N ALA A 183 -6.61 -4.92 0.42
CA ALA A 183 -6.91 -5.27 -0.96
C ALA A 183 -7.98 -4.33 -1.54
N PRO A 184 -7.57 -3.15 -2.06
CA PRO A 184 -8.51 -2.22 -2.68
C PRO A 184 -8.98 -2.72 -4.05
N GLY A 185 -10.21 -2.33 -4.40
CA GLY A 185 -10.73 -2.30 -5.77
C GLY A 185 -10.39 -1.00 -6.49
N PRO A 186 -11.07 -0.71 -7.62
CA PRO A 186 -10.90 0.52 -8.35
C PRO A 186 -11.10 1.74 -7.46
N THR A 187 -10.10 2.61 -7.43
CA THR A 187 -10.07 3.82 -6.60
C THR A 187 -9.77 5.01 -7.49
N ASP A 188 -10.54 6.09 -7.38
CA ASP A 188 -10.41 7.31 -8.17
C ASP A 188 -9.05 7.97 -7.93
N ASN A 189 -8.13 7.76 -8.85
CA ASN A 189 -6.77 8.30 -8.82
C ASN A 189 -6.04 8.11 -10.17
N SER A 190 -4.91 8.79 -10.34
CA SER A 190 -4.11 8.73 -11.57
C SER A 190 -3.56 7.34 -11.91
N PHE A 191 -3.29 6.50 -10.91
CA PHE A 191 -2.87 5.11 -11.15
C PHE A 191 -4.00 4.32 -11.82
N GLN A 192 -5.22 4.48 -11.33
CA GLN A 192 -6.41 3.82 -11.86
C GLN A 192 -6.78 4.37 -13.24
N SER A 193 -6.73 5.70 -13.45
CA SER A 193 -7.00 6.32 -14.75
C SER A 193 -6.09 5.78 -15.85
N THR A 194 -4.79 5.56 -15.55
CA THR A 194 -3.86 4.94 -16.51
C THR A 194 -4.26 3.50 -16.90
N ILE A 195 -4.87 2.75 -15.99
CA ILE A 195 -5.40 1.40 -16.27
C ILE A 195 -6.65 1.51 -17.14
N GLU A 196 -7.54 2.45 -16.84
CA GLU A 196 -8.80 2.68 -17.55
C GLU A 196 -8.58 3.14 -18.99
N GLU A 197 -7.62 4.04 -19.23
CA GLU A 197 -7.22 4.43 -20.58
C GLU A 197 -6.85 3.21 -21.44
N ARG A 198 -6.03 2.30 -20.88
CA ARG A 198 -5.64 1.05 -21.57
C ARG A 198 -6.81 0.08 -21.71
N LEU A 199 -7.69 0.04 -20.72
CA LEU A 199 -8.88 -0.81 -20.75
C LEU A 199 -9.85 -0.34 -21.82
N THR A 200 -10.04 0.97 -22.01
CA THR A 200 -10.85 1.58 -23.06
C THR A 200 -10.46 1.06 -24.43
N ASP A 201 -9.15 0.98 -24.72
CA ASP A 201 -8.65 0.45 -26.01
C ASP A 201 -8.96 -1.05 -26.21
N ILE A 202 -9.09 -1.80 -25.11
CA ILE A 202 -9.31 -3.26 -25.15
C ILE A 202 -10.81 -3.58 -25.25
N VAL A 203 -11.64 -2.90 -24.46
CA VAL A 203 -13.08 -3.20 -24.36
C VAL A 203 -13.91 -2.46 -25.40
N GLY A 204 -13.37 -1.39 -26.02
CA GLY A 204 -14.05 -0.59 -27.04
C GLY A 204 -15.14 0.35 -26.51
N GLU A 205 -15.14 0.59 -25.18
CA GLU A 205 -16.01 1.55 -24.50
C GLU A 205 -15.22 2.26 -23.39
N ASP A 206 -15.76 3.30 -22.76
CA ASP A 206 -15.08 4.01 -21.66
C ASP A 206 -14.76 3.06 -20.50
N GLY A 207 -13.49 2.95 -20.15
CA GLY A 207 -12.98 2.01 -19.13
C GLY A 207 -13.52 2.28 -17.73
N THR A 208 -13.78 3.56 -17.40
CA THR A 208 -14.33 3.97 -16.11
C THR A 208 -15.80 3.53 -16.01
N GLU A 209 -16.59 3.77 -17.06
CA GLU A 209 -17.99 3.34 -17.11
C GLU A 209 -18.11 1.81 -17.10
N PHE A 210 -17.24 1.13 -17.85
CA PHE A 210 -17.15 -0.34 -17.81
C PHE A 210 -16.92 -0.85 -16.39
N LEU A 211 -15.92 -0.32 -15.68
CA LEU A 211 -15.62 -0.73 -14.30
C LEU A 211 -16.75 -0.37 -13.33
N ASN A 212 -17.33 0.83 -13.43
CA ASN A 212 -18.46 1.23 -12.58
C ASN A 212 -19.66 0.29 -12.73
N ARG A 213 -19.88 -0.24 -13.93
CA ARG A 213 -20.99 -1.20 -14.20
C ARG A 213 -20.78 -2.55 -13.52
N ILE A 214 -19.54 -3.02 -13.39
CA ILE A 214 -19.21 -4.31 -12.76
C ILE A 214 -18.92 -4.21 -11.27
N ILE A 215 -18.80 -3.02 -10.71
CA ILE A 215 -18.71 -2.79 -9.26
C ILE A 215 -20.15 -2.75 -8.69
N PRO A 216 -20.55 -3.64 -7.76
CA PRO A 216 -21.90 -3.62 -7.19
C PRO A 216 -22.33 -2.27 -6.59
N LEU A 217 -21.42 -1.50 -5.98
CA LEU A 217 -21.71 -0.13 -5.50
C LEU A 217 -21.76 0.91 -6.62
N GLY A 218 -21.56 0.53 -7.90
CA GLY A 218 -21.76 1.37 -9.08
C GLY A 218 -20.77 2.50 -9.28
N ARG A 219 -19.65 2.52 -8.56
CA ARG A 219 -18.65 3.59 -8.63
C ARG A 219 -17.29 3.17 -8.10
N HIS A 220 -16.28 3.92 -8.45
CA HIS A 220 -14.96 3.87 -7.81
C HIS A 220 -15.03 4.33 -6.36
N ALA A 221 -14.12 3.81 -5.54
CA ALA A 221 -13.90 4.33 -4.20
C ALA A 221 -13.12 5.65 -4.25
N ARG A 222 -13.41 6.57 -3.34
CA ARG A 222 -12.53 7.72 -3.11
C ARG A 222 -11.33 7.28 -2.25
N PRO A 223 -10.13 7.86 -2.45
CA PRO A 223 -8.95 7.54 -1.62
C PRO A 223 -9.21 7.62 -0.11
N GLN A 224 -10.03 8.58 0.32
CA GLN A 224 -10.40 8.76 1.74
C GLN A 224 -11.27 7.61 2.28
N GLU A 225 -12.07 6.96 1.44
CA GLU A 225 -12.89 5.82 1.86
C GLU A 225 -12.01 4.60 2.13
N VAL A 226 -11.05 4.31 1.24
CA VAL A 226 -10.13 3.19 1.42
C VAL A 226 -9.08 3.44 2.50
N ALA A 227 -8.70 4.70 2.74
CA ALA A 227 -7.80 5.09 3.82
C ALA A 227 -8.36 4.75 5.22
N ARG A 228 -9.69 4.72 5.39
CA ARG A 228 -10.33 4.29 6.65
C ARG A 228 -10.05 2.82 6.99
N MET A 229 -9.94 1.96 5.97
CA MET A 229 -9.53 0.57 6.18
C MET A 229 -8.07 0.51 6.65
N VAL A 230 -7.19 1.37 6.10
CA VAL A 230 -5.80 1.45 6.55
C VAL A 230 -5.73 1.90 8.01
N LEU A 231 -6.49 2.91 8.41
CA LEU A 231 -6.58 3.35 9.81
C LEU A 231 -7.09 2.24 10.74
N PHE A 232 -8.15 1.53 10.35
CA PHE A 232 -8.66 0.37 11.10
C PHE A 232 -7.56 -0.68 11.31
N LEU A 233 -6.83 -1.04 10.26
CA LEU A 233 -5.76 -2.03 10.34
C LEU A 233 -4.54 -1.53 11.12
N ALA A 234 -4.24 -0.24 11.07
CA ALA A 234 -3.15 0.40 11.80
C ALA A 234 -3.41 0.45 13.31
N SER A 235 -4.66 0.64 13.72
CA SER A 235 -5.07 0.88 15.10
C SER A 235 -5.44 -0.39 15.86
N ASP A 236 -5.65 -0.26 17.17
CA ASP A 236 -6.09 -1.35 18.05
C ASP A 236 -7.55 -1.80 17.79
N GLN A 237 -8.29 -1.09 16.92
CA GLN A 237 -9.61 -1.53 16.45
C GLN A 237 -9.58 -2.89 15.75
N SER A 238 -8.42 -3.25 15.16
CA SER A 238 -8.17 -4.55 14.53
C SER A 238 -7.31 -5.51 15.39
N SER A 239 -7.37 -5.37 16.70
CA SER A 239 -6.49 -6.07 17.67
C SER A 239 -6.55 -7.61 17.60
N PHE A 240 -7.64 -8.19 17.09
CA PHE A 240 -7.78 -9.64 16.94
C PHE A 240 -7.76 -10.10 15.49
N THR A 241 -7.05 -9.36 14.60
CA THR A 241 -6.94 -9.70 13.18
C THR A 241 -5.48 -9.74 12.74
N THR A 242 -5.02 -10.91 12.25
CA THR A 242 -3.72 -11.09 11.62
C THR A 242 -3.78 -12.17 10.53
N GLY A 243 -2.96 -12.06 9.49
CA GLY A 243 -2.94 -12.98 8.35
C GLY A 243 -4.16 -12.88 7.43
N SER A 244 -5.04 -11.91 7.63
CA SER A 244 -6.31 -11.76 6.92
C SER A 244 -6.20 -10.83 5.71
N VAL A 245 -7.12 -11.02 4.75
CA VAL A 245 -7.27 -10.14 3.58
C VAL A 245 -8.53 -9.31 3.78
N PHE A 246 -8.38 -7.99 3.76
CA PHE A 246 -9.45 -7.03 3.92
C PHE A 246 -9.73 -6.33 2.58
N MET A 247 -10.89 -6.65 2.00
CA MET A 247 -11.33 -6.08 0.73
C MET A 247 -11.96 -4.71 0.95
N ALA A 248 -11.61 -3.74 0.09
CA ALA A 248 -12.25 -2.43 0.02
C ALA A 248 -12.53 -2.13 -1.46
N ASP A 249 -13.51 -2.83 -2.04
CA ASP A 249 -13.67 -2.99 -3.48
C ASP A 249 -15.10 -2.75 -3.99
N GLY A 250 -16.00 -2.27 -3.14
CA GLY A 250 -17.41 -2.04 -3.52
C GLY A 250 -18.18 -3.30 -3.90
N GLY A 251 -17.69 -4.48 -3.47
CA GLY A 251 -18.29 -5.77 -3.77
C GLY A 251 -17.79 -6.41 -5.08
N MET A 252 -16.76 -5.85 -5.72
CA MET A 252 -16.29 -6.33 -7.04
C MET A 252 -15.73 -7.77 -7.01
N ASN A 253 -15.39 -8.28 -5.84
CA ASN A 253 -14.78 -9.62 -5.66
C ASN A 253 -15.74 -10.68 -5.10
N ILE A 254 -17.04 -10.48 -5.23
CA ILE A 254 -18.07 -11.46 -4.84
C ILE A 254 -18.64 -12.16 -6.04
#